data_d668faae38dc6400d2976ba61bcfe407
#
_entry.id   d668faae38dc6400d2976ba61bcfe407
#
_cell.length_a   1.000
_cell.length_b   1.000
_cell.length_c   1.000
_cell.angle_alpha   90.00
_cell.angle_beta   90.00
_cell.angle_gamma   90.00
#
_symmetry.space_group_name_H-M   'P 1'
#
loop_
_entity.id
_entity.type
_entity.pdbx_description
1 polymer ?
#
loop_
_entity_poly.entity_id
_entity_poly.type
_entity_poly.pdbx_seq_one_letter_code
_entity_poly.pdbx_strand_id
1 'polypeptide(L)'
;MSFFQPVSGTVLSHDIADYPEGIVLPIDKPYRWTSADVIRKVKFAAFRHFRKKNLKVGHAGTLDPLATGVLLVCLGPACKRAQEFQDHDKEYVAGIRFGATTPSYDLEKEVDRTFTYDQVSEEAIRAVLPSFLGPQEQVAPLFSAKSVDGVRAYEMARKLYRNAQKGVLDPDFDAAALETLHRSRITISELELLGFIEASAVPSRTNFFSSEKRSKKSCPTPDADAACTQTVISSETPPVISSDATGGVEKSASSRINVADTSSLGLPEAKIRIACSKGTYIRAFARDLGEALGTGAHLSGLVRTKTGAFRLEDALSLGTALSLLAE
;
A
#
# COMPACT_ATOMS: atom_id res chain seq x y z
N MET A 1 -23.94 5.73 17.75
CA MET A 1 -22.92 5.61 18.81
C MET A 1 -21.57 5.95 18.20
N SER A 2 -20.83 6.89 18.77
CA SER A 2 -19.60 7.43 18.21
C SER A 2 -18.38 6.75 18.85
N PHE A 3 -17.53 6.13 18.04
CA PHE A 3 -16.21 5.67 18.46
C PHE A 3 -15.32 6.89 18.83
N PHE A 4 -14.28 6.65 19.62
CA PHE A 4 -13.31 7.69 19.94
C PHE A 4 -12.23 7.77 18.85
N GLN A 5 -12.04 8.97 18.32
CA GLN A 5 -10.98 9.27 17.34
C GLN A 5 -10.01 10.29 17.95
N PRO A 6 -8.81 9.87 18.37
CA PRO A 6 -7.83 10.81 18.88
C PRO A 6 -7.20 11.63 17.75
N VAL A 7 -6.85 12.85 18.09
CA VAL A 7 -6.05 13.76 17.27
C VAL A 7 -4.66 13.94 17.88
N SER A 8 -3.76 14.60 17.17
CA SER A 8 -2.43 14.91 17.70
C SER A 8 -2.54 15.72 19.00
N GLY A 9 -1.82 15.31 20.04
CA GLY A 9 -1.86 15.92 21.39
C GLY A 9 -2.99 15.42 22.29
N THR A 10 -3.81 14.45 21.85
CA THR A 10 -4.77 13.77 22.72
C THR A 10 -4.00 12.95 23.77
N VAL A 11 -4.38 13.03 25.04
CA VAL A 11 -3.92 12.12 26.10
C VAL A 11 -4.95 11.01 26.24
N LEU A 12 -4.50 9.75 26.11
CA LEU A 12 -5.37 8.59 26.26
C LEU A 12 -5.38 8.10 27.71
N SER A 13 -6.57 7.70 28.19
CA SER A 13 -6.65 6.94 29.45
C SER A 13 -5.96 5.58 29.30
N HIS A 14 -5.34 5.10 30.36
CA HIS A 14 -4.73 3.78 30.39
C HIS A 14 -5.74 2.62 30.53
N ASP A 15 -7.01 2.92 30.79
CA ASP A 15 -8.07 1.90 30.80
C ASP A 15 -8.87 1.93 29.50
N ILE A 16 -8.81 0.84 28.74
CA ILE A 16 -9.62 0.70 27.53
C ILE A 16 -11.12 0.68 27.80
N ALA A 17 -11.56 0.46 29.06
CA ALA A 17 -12.95 0.51 29.44
C ALA A 17 -13.54 1.93 29.35
N ASP A 18 -12.70 2.96 29.44
CA ASP A 18 -13.11 4.36 29.22
C ASP A 18 -13.51 4.64 27.78
N TYR A 19 -13.27 3.68 26.87
CA TYR A 19 -13.64 3.74 25.46
C TYR A 19 -14.61 2.60 25.09
N PRO A 20 -15.88 2.69 25.51
CA PRO A 20 -16.86 1.59 25.36
C PRO A 20 -17.12 1.19 23.90
N GLU A 21 -17.00 2.13 22.96
CA GLU A 21 -17.11 1.87 21.50
C GLU A 21 -15.73 1.59 20.84
N GLY A 22 -14.66 1.61 21.63
CA GLY A 22 -13.29 1.47 21.16
C GLY A 22 -12.71 2.72 20.52
N ILE A 23 -11.49 2.58 20.02
CA ILE A 23 -10.72 3.68 19.42
C ILE A 23 -10.47 3.38 17.95
N VAL A 24 -10.61 4.38 17.09
CA VAL A 24 -10.24 4.34 15.68
C VAL A 24 -9.11 5.33 15.44
N LEU A 25 -7.96 4.83 15.00
CA LEU A 25 -6.79 5.62 14.64
C LEU A 25 -6.71 5.71 13.11
N PRO A 26 -7.03 6.84 12.48
CA PRO A 26 -6.69 7.07 11.09
C PRO A 26 -5.18 7.34 11.02
N ILE A 27 -4.44 6.43 10.40
CA ILE A 27 -2.97 6.50 10.30
C ILE A 27 -2.58 6.72 8.84
N ASP A 28 -1.74 7.72 8.56
CA ASP A 28 -1.03 7.83 7.29
C ASP A 28 -0.01 6.69 7.20
N LYS A 29 -0.36 5.65 6.45
CA LYS A 29 0.50 4.46 6.30
C LYS A 29 1.81 4.82 5.61
N PRO A 30 2.96 4.55 6.23
CA PRO A 30 4.23 4.84 5.58
C PRO A 30 4.45 4.04 4.30
N TYR A 31 5.18 4.62 3.35
CA TYR A 31 5.63 3.97 2.13
C TYR A 31 6.50 2.75 2.45
N ARG A 32 6.36 1.66 1.70
CA ARG A 32 7.05 0.37 1.86
C ARG A 32 6.71 -0.37 3.17
N TRP A 33 5.61 -0.02 3.82
CA TRP A 33 5.06 -0.75 4.96
C TRP A 33 3.81 -1.53 4.53
N THR A 34 3.70 -2.78 4.98
CA THR A 34 2.43 -3.49 4.87
C THR A 34 1.44 -2.98 5.93
N SER A 35 0.14 -3.11 5.67
CA SER A 35 -0.88 -2.84 6.69
C SER A 35 -0.68 -3.70 7.94
N ALA A 36 -0.18 -4.94 7.79
CA ALA A 36 0.13 -5.83 8.89
C ALA A 36 1.30 -5.34 9.77
N ASP A 37 2.31 -4.68 9.17
CA ASP A 37 3.43 -4.11 9.93
C ASP A 37 2.96 -2.95 10.82
N VAL A 38 2.08 -2.07 10.28
CA VAL A 38 1.46 -0.99 11.07
C VAL A 38 0.67 -1.58 12.24
N ILE A 39 -0.19 -2.58 11.97
CA ILE A 39 -0.97 -3.26 13.01
C ILE A 39 -0.06 -3.86 14.08
N ARG A 40 1.02 -4.53 13.70
CA ARG A 40 1.96 -5.14 14.65
C ARG A 40 2.58 -4.09 15.58
N LYS A 41 2.99 -2.94 15.04
CA LYS A 41 3.57 -1.84 15.83
C LYS A 41 2.54 -1.22 16.77
N VAL A 42 1.35 -0.88 16.25
CA VAL A 42 0.26 -0.29 17.06
C VAL A 42 -0.21 -1.28 18.13
N LYS A 43 -0.35 -2.57 17.80
CA LYS A 43 -0.75 -3.62 18.74
C LYS A 43 0.22 -3.72 19.91
N PHE A 44 1.53 -3.70 19.63
CA PHE A 44 2.55 -3.76 20.68
C PHE A 44 2.46 -2.53 21.60
N ALA A 45 2.35 -1.31 21.03
CA ALA A 45 2.21 -0.08 21.82
C ALA A 45 0.92 -0.09 22.66
N ALA A 46 -0.22 -0.46 22.04
CA ALA A 46 -1.52 -0.53 22.73
C ALA A 46 -1.53 -1.55 23.88
N PHE A 47 -0.85 -2.70 23.73
CA PHE A 47 -0.74 -3.67 24.83
C PHE A 47 0.01 -3.12 26.03
N ARG A 48 1.04 -2.30 25.81
CA ARG A 48 1.80 -1.66 26.88
C ARG A 48 0.99 -0.56 27.55
N HIS A 49 0.36 0.31 26.75
CA HIS A 49 -0.44 1.43 27.22
C HIS A 49 -1.61 0.97 28.09
N PHE A 50 -2.46 0.08 27.56
CA PHE A 50 -3.66 -0.41 28.25
C PHE A 50 -3.38 -1.60 29.21
N ARG A 51 -2.14 -2.09 29.30
CA ARG A 51 -1.75 -3.25 30.12
C ARG A 51 -2.65 -4.48 29.90
N LYS A 52 -3.21 -4.62 28.69
CA LYS A 52 -4.21 -5.66 28.33
C LYS A 52 -3.69 -6.56 27.22
N LYS A 53 -3.20 -7.76 27.57
CA LYS A 53 -2.60 -8.73 26.62
C LYS A 53 -3.55 -9.18 25.51
N ASN A 54 -4.85 -9.25 25.77
CA ASN A 54 -5.85 -9.76 24.80
C ASN A 54 -6.62 -8.63 24.09
N LEU A 55 -6.08 -7.41 24.07
CA LEU A 55 -6.71 -6.31 23.36
C LEU A 55 -6.76 -6.61 21.85
N LYS A 56 -7.97 -6.57 21.27
CA LYS A 56 -8.13 -6.71 19.84
C LYS A 56 -7.60 -5.47 19.13
N VAL A 57 -6.79 -5.67 18.11
CA VAL A 57 -6.28 -4.62 17.22
C VAL A 57 -6.36 -5.13 15.79
N GLY A 58 -6.98 -4.36 14.92
CA GLY A 58 -7.17 -4.70 13.51
C GLY A 58 -7.21 -3.46 12.63
N HIS A 59 -7.38 -3.64 11.32
CA HIS A 59 -7.55 -2.52 10.39
C HIS A 59 -8.80 -2.69 9.53
N ALA A 60 -9.32 -1.58 9.03
CA ALA A 60 -10.44 -1.55 8.11
C ALA A 60 -9.96 -1.15 6.70
N GLY A 61 -9.69 -2.16 5.86
CA GLY A 61 -9.25 -1.98 4.48
C GLY A 61 -7.73 -1.93 4.31
N THR A 62 -7.21 -3.00 3.71
CA THR A 62 -5.77 -3.12 3.39
C THR A 62 -5.32 -2.02 2.42
N LEU A 63 -4.10 -1.54 2.61
CA LEU A 63 -3.32 -0.79 1.62
C LEU A 63 -2.13 -1.64 1.20
N ASP A 64 -1.86 -1.62 -0.11
CA ASP A 64 -0.68 -2.28 -0.68
C ASP A 64 0.60 -1.69 -0.08
N PRO A 65 1.72 -2.42 -0.09
CA PRO A 65 2.97 -1.96 0.52
C PRO A 65 3.46 -0.62 -0.03
N LEU A 66 3.36 -0.41 -1.35
CA LEU A 66 3.82 0.80 -2.02
C LEU A 66 2.77 1.94 -2.00
N ALA A 67 1.54 1.67 -1.55
CA ALA A 67 0.55 2.72 -1.31
C ALA A 67 0.78 3.40 0.04
N THR A 68 0.42 4.68 0.14
CA THR A 68 0.41 5.48 1.38
C THR A 68 -1.00 6.01 1.66
N GLY A 69 -1.17 6.74 2.75
CA GLY A 69 -2.43 7.40 3.08
C GLY A 69 -3.24 6.69 4.14
N VAL A 70 -4.51 7.03 4.23
CA VAL A 70 -5.40 6.69 5.35
C VAL A 70 -5.57 5.19 5.53
N LEU A 71 -5.03 4.63 6.61
CA LEU A 71 -5.28 3.29 7.11
C LEU A 71 -6.02 3.39 8.44
N LEU A 72 -7.24 2.89 8.51
CA LEU A 72 -8.02 2.90 9.76
C LEU A 72 -7.59 1.72 10.63
N VAL A 73 -7.01 2.01 11.79
CA VAL A 73 -6.62 1.02 12.79
C VAL A 73 -7.62 1.07 13.93
N CYS A 74 -8.24 -0.07 14.23
CA CYS A 74 -9.26 -0.22 15.25
C CYS A 74 -8.68 -0.88 16.50
N LEU A 75 -9.00 -0.36 17.68
CA LEU A 75 -8.59 -0.87 18.98
C LEU A 75 -9.83 -1.26 19.81
N GLY A 76 -9.76 -2.42 20.47
CA GLY A 76 -10.82 -2.88 21.36
C GLY A 76 -12.15 -3.14 20.64
N PRO A 77 -13.29 -2.65 21.19
CA PRO A 77 -14.62 -2.83 20.62
C PRO A 77 -14.77 -2.32 19.19
N ALA A 78 -14.03 -1.27 18.77
CA ALA A 78 -14.06 -0.73 17.40
C ALA A 78 -13.70 -1.78 16.34
N CYS A 79 -12.96 -2.86 16.70
CA CYS A 79 -12.67 -3.95 15.78
C CYS A 79 -13.93 -4.68 15.28
N LYS A 80 -15.05 -4.65 16.03
CA LYS A 80 -16.31 -5.25 15.61
C LYS A 80 -16.96 -4.47 14.45
N ARG A 81 -16.62 -3.19 14.33
CA ARG A 81 -17.11 -2.28 13.27
C ARG A 81 -16.17 -2.20 12.07
N ALA A 82 -15.11 -3.00 12.04
CA ALA A 82 -14.14 -2.96 10.94
C ALA A 82 -14.78 -3.19 9.57
N GLN A 83 -15.83 -4.03 9.48
CA GLN A 83 -16.57 -4.26 8.24
C GLN A 83 -17.32 -3.01 7.78
N GLU A 84 -17.98 -2.29 8.70
CA GLU A 84 -18.65 -1.02 8.42
C GLU A 84 -17.66 -0.01 7.80
N PHE A 85 -16.49 0.15 8.40
CA PHE A 85 -15.46 1.04 7.86
C PHE A 85 -14.88 0.54 6.52
N GLN A 86 -14.81 -0.77 6.30
CA GLN A 86 -14.41 -1.33 5.00
C GLN A 86 -15.44 -1.05 3.91
N ASP A 87 -16.71 -0.91 4.26
CA ASP A 87 -17.79 -0.69 3.32
C ASP A 87 -17.88 0.77 2.85
N HIS A 88 -17.25 1.70 3.53
CA HIS A 88 -17.19 3.09 3.11
C HIS A 88 -16.53 3.25 1.73
N ASP A 89 -16.91 4.30 1.01
CA ASP A 89 -16.23 4.73 -0.21
C ASP A 89 -14.81 5.24 0.10
N LYS A 90 -13.95 5.14 -0.89
CA LYS A 90 -12.55 5.56 -0.81
C LYS A 90 -12.25 6.56 -1.91
N GLU A 91 -11.30 7.44 -1.62
CA GLU A 91 -10.70 8.31 -2.61
C GLU A 91 -9.19 8.07 -2.66
N TYR A 92 -8.68 8.05 -3.87
CA TYR A 92 -7.26 7.84 -4.14
C TYR A 92 -6.74 8.93 -5.08
N VAL A 93 -5.45 9.20 -4.94
CA VAL A 93 -4.66 9.87 -5.98
C VAL A 93 -3.63 8.86 -6.47
N ALA A 94 -3.72 8.53 -7.76
CA ALA A 94 -2.88 7.55 -8.43
C ALA A 94 -1.97 8.21 -9.47
N GLY A 95 -0.69 7.85 -9.48
CA GLY A 95 0.19 8.07 -10.62
C GLY A 95 0.15 6.83 -11.50
N ILE A 96 -0.06 6.98 -12.78
CA ILE A 96 -0.17 5.91 -13.75
C ILE A 96 0.79 6.18 -14.88
N ARG A 97 1.76 5.29 -15.09
CA ARG A 97 2.69 5.29 -16.22
C ARG A 97 2.19 4.40 -17.32
N PHE A 98 2.26 4.92 -18.55
CA PHE A 98 1.84 4.22 -19.76
C PHE A 98 3.06 3.76 -20.57
N GLY A 99 2.90 2.73 -21.41
CA GLY A 99 3.96 2.18 -22.25
C GLY A 99 4.70 0.99 -21.63
N ALA A 100 4.37 0.58 -20.41
CA ALA A 100 4.93 -0.62 -19.79
C ALA A 100 3.98 -1.23 -18.77
N THR A 101 4.04 -2.55 -18.62
CA THR A 101 3.37 -3.29 -17.54
C THR A 101 4.37 -3.89 -16.57
N THR A 102 3.87 -4.24 -15.38
CA THR A 102 4.55 -5.09 -14.41
C THR A 102 3.57 -6.20 -14.00
N PRO A 103 4.03 -7.37 -13.56
CA PRO A 103 3.14 -8.47 -13.15
C PRO A 103 2.17 -8.10 -12.03
N SER A 104 2.52 -7.11 -11.20
CA SER A 104 1.69 -6.62 -10.09
C SER A 104 0.87 -5.37 -10.43
N TYR A 105 1.10 -4.77 -11.61
CA TYR A 105 0.57 -3.47 -12.04
C TYR A 105 0.91 -2.32 -11.08
N ASP A 106 2.04 -2.45 -10.37
CA ASP A 106 2.70 -1.43 -9.56
C ASP A 106 4.22 -1.65 -9.60
N LEU A 107 4.98 -0.87 -8.83
CA LEU A 107 6.44 -0.97 -8.79
C LEU A 107 6.98 -2.08 -7.84
N GLU A 108 6.15 -3.00 -7.35
CA GLU A 108 6.62 -4.14 -6.53
C GLU A 108 7.41 -5.16 -7.37
N LYS A 109 7.19 -5.16 -8.69
CA LYS A 109 7.86 -6.04 -9.66
C LYS A 109 8.47 -5.25 -10.79
N GLU A 110 9.53 -5.82 -11.38
CA GLU A 110 10.16 -5.27 -12.58
C GLU A 110 9.20 -5.30 -13.77
N VAL A 111 9.49 -4.45 -14.78
CA VAL A 111 8.74 -4.42 -16.04
C VAL A 111 8.82 -5.78 -16.73
N ASP A 112 7.68 -6.31 -17.13
CA ASP A 112 7.55 -7.56 -17.87
C ASP A 112 7.28 -7.36 -19.37
N ARG A 113 6.60 -6.26 -19.73
CA ARG A 113 6.30 -5.92 -21.14
C ARG A 113 6.39 -4.42 -21.37
N THR A 114 6.80 -4.06 -22.60
CA THR A 114 6.78 -2.68 -23.10
C THR A 114 5.85 -2.57 -24.30
N PHE A 115 5.26 -1.40 -24.49
CA PHE A 115 4.27 -1.10 -25.52
C PHE A 115 4.59 0.24 -26.18
N THR A 116 4.07 0.45 -27.40
CA THR A 116 4.00 1.79 -27.99
C THR A 116 3.05 2.66 -27.19
N TYR A 117 3.31 3.94 -27.12
CA TYR A 117 2.50 4.90 -26.36
C TYR A 117 2.33 6.26 -27.07
N ASP A 118 2.60 6.32 -28.37
CA ASP A 118 2.51 7.55 -29.17
C ASP A 118 1.09 8.15 -29.18
N GLN A 119 0.08 7.30 -28.98
CA GLN A 119 -1.33 7.70 -28.88
C GLN A 119 -1.73 8.21 -27.49
N VAL A 120 -0.85 8.13 -26.50
CA VAL A 120 -1.15 8.55 -25.12
C VAL A 120 -0.91 10.05 -24.98
N SER A 121 -1.98 10.80 -24.86
CA SER A 121 -1.95 12.26 -24.60
C SER A 121 -2.92 12.64 -23.50
N GLU A 122 -2.83 13.84 -23.01
CA GLU A 122 -3.78 14.38 -22.03
C GLU A 122 -5.21 14.31 -22.57
N GLU A 123 -5.42 14.67 -23.83
CA GLU A 123 -6.73 14.66 -24.51
C GLU A 123 -7.26 13.23 -24.62
N ALA A 124 -6.44 12.26 -25.02
CA ALA A 124 -6.84 10.87 -25.13
C ALA A 124 -7.27 10.30 -23.78
N ILE A 125 -6.53 10.60 -22.71
CA ILE A 125 -6.89 10.21 -21.34
C ILE A 125 -8.23 10.83 -20.95
N ARG A 126 -8.40 12.14 -21.12
CA ARG A 126 -9.65 12.84 -20.80
C ARG A 126 -10.85 12.30 -21.57
N ALA A 127 -10.66 11.87 -22.82
CA ALA A 127 -11.70 11.29 -23.64
C ALA A 127 -12.14 9.89 -23.15
N VAL A 128 -11.22 9.09 -22.59
CA VAL A 128 -11.48 7.71 -22.16
C VAL A 128 -12.02 7.65 -20.72
N LEU A 129 -11.59 8.54 -19.81
CA LEU A 129 -11.97 8.49 -18.39
C LEU A 129 -13.48 8.39 -18.14
N PRO A 130 -14.38 9.08 -18.89
CA PRO A 130 -15.82 8.95 -18.66
C PRO A 130 -16.37 7.53 -18.83
N SER A 131 -15.73 6.69 -19.63
CA SER A 131 -16.17 5.29 -19.83
C SER A 131 -15.99 4.41 -18.61
N PHE A 132 -15.17 4.84 -17.65
CA PHE A 132 -14.94 4.14 -16.39
C PHE A 132 -15.84 4.61 -15.25
N LEU A 133 -16.71 5.61 -15.48
CA LEU A 133 -17.64 6.08 -14.45
C LEU A 133 -18.83 5.15 -14.30
N GLY A 134 -19.32 5.05 -13.08
CA GLY A 134 -20.51 4.26 -12.74
C GLY A 134 -20.22 2.81 -12.33
N PRO A 135 -21.29 2.00 -12.24
CA PRO A 135 -21.18 0.58 -11.89
C PRO A 135 -20.53 -0.23 -13.01
N GLN A 136 -19.56 -1.07 -12.66
CA GLN A 136 -18.86 -1.92 -13.61
C GLN A 136 -18.33 -3.20 -12.96
N GLU A 137 -17.96 -4.16 -13.78
CA GLU A 137 -17.24 -5.36 -13.34
C GLU A 137 -15.73 -5.14 -13.51
N GLN A 138 -14.97 -5.44 -12.47
CA GLN A 138 -13.52 -5.37 -12.48
C GLN A 138 -12.91 -6.73 -12.17
N VAL A 139 -11.97 -7.16 -12.98
CA VAL A 139 -11.15 -8.36 -12.73
C VAL A 139 -10.03 -7.98 -11.77
N ALA A 140 -9.99 -8.61 -10.60
CA ALA A 140 -8.95 -8.35 -9.61
C ALA A 140 -7.55 -8.71 -10.16
N PRO A 141 -6.49 -7.97 -9.80
CA PRO A 141 -5.14 -8.36 -10.18
C PRO A 141 -4.74 -9.66 -9.50
N LEU A 142 -3.89 -10.47 -10.16
CA LEU A 142 -3.43 -11.76 -9.65
C LEU A 142 -2.76 -11.62 -8.26
N PHE A 143 -2.00 -10.54 -8.05
CA PHE A 143 -1.39 -10.20 -6.75
C PHE A 143 -2.39 -9.50 -5.82
N SER A 144 -3.55 -10.13 -5.55
CA SER A 144 -4.58 -9.59 -4.66
C SER A 144 -4.71 -10.39 -3.36
N ALA A 145 -5.31 -9.77 -2.34
CA ALA A 145 -5.57 -10.42 -1.04
C ALA A 145 -6.80 -11.33 -1.06
N LYS A 146 -7.51 -11.46 -2.20
CA LYS A 146 -8.67 -12.34 -2.33
C LYS A 146 -8.25 -13.80 -2.23
N SER A 147 -9.15 -14.62 -1.66
CA SER A 147 -8.99 -16.07 -1.58
C SER A 147 -9.79 -16.71 -2.71
N VAL A 148 -9.17 -17.62 -3.44
CA VAL A 148 -9.78 -18.50 -4.43
C VAL A 148 -9.66 -19.92 -3.89
N ASP A 149 -10.77 -20.61 -3.66
CA ASP A 149 -10.81 -21.98 -3.12
C ASP A 149 -9.99 -22.17 -1.83
N GLY A 150 -10.00 -21.16 -0.93
CA GLY A 150 -9.27 -21.19 0.32
C GLY A 150 -7.79 -20.82 0.23
N VAL A 151 -7.23 -20.68 -0.98
CA VAL A 151 -5.86 -20.21 -1.21
C VAL A 151 -5.87 -18.71 -1.56
N ARG A 152 -5.00 -17.93 -0.95
CA ARG A 152 -4.90 -16.50 -1.28
C ARG A 152 -4.32 -16.33 -2.68
N ALA A 153 -4.99 -15.54 -3.54
CA ALA A 153 -4.53 -15.25 -4.91
C ALA A 153 -3.07 -14.78 -4.95
N TYR A 154 -2.64 -14.01 -3.95
CA TYR A 154 -1.26 -13.58 -3.77
C TYR A 154 -0.25 -14.74 -3.60
N GLU A 155 -0.62 -15.84 -2.94
CA GLU A 155 0.26 -17.01 -2.77
C GLU A 155 0.40 -17.77 -4.08
N MET A 156 -0.71 -17.91 -4.83
CA MET A 156 -0.69 -18.46 -6.19
C MET A 156 0.18 -17.60 -7.12
N ALA A 157 -0.03 -16.29 -7.13
CA ALA A 157 0.76 -15.36 -7.94
C ALA A 157 2.27 -15.46 -7.66
N ARG A 158 2.67 -15.56 -6.40
CA ARG A 158 4.09 -15.75 -6.02
C ARG A 158 4.67 -17.08 -6.53
N LYS A 159 3.88 -18.14 -6.51
CA LYS A 159 4.30 -19.45 -7.01
C LYS A 159 4.49 -19.40 -8.52
N LEU A 160 3.53 -18.81 -9.25
CA LEU A 160 3.60 -18.60 -10.69
C LEU A 160 4.82 -17.77 -11.10
N TYR A 161 4.99 -16.61 -10.48
CA TYR A 161 6.12 -15.72 -10.76
C TYR A 161 7.48 -16.41 -10.52
N ARG A 162 7.63 -17.19 -9.43
CA ARG A 162 8.85 -17.97 -9.18
C ARG A 162 9.09 -19.05 -10.22
N ASN A 163 8.03 -19.70 -10.69
CA ASN A 163 8.13 -20.74 -11.72
C ASN A 163 8.52 -20.15 -13.07
N ALA A 164 7.91 -19.01 -13.45
CA ALA A 164 8.26 -18.28 -14.66
C ALA A 164 9.74 -17.82 -14.65
N GLN A 165 10.26 -17.34 -13.53
CA GLN A 165 11.69 -17.00 -13.40
C GLN A 165 12.63 -18.22 -13.53
N LYS A 166 12.14 -19.42 -13.28
CA LYS A 166 12.88 -20.67 -13.47
C LYS A 166 12.73 -21.31 -14.85
N GLY A 167 12.03 -20.62 -15.79
CA GLY A 167 11.74 -21.12 -17.13
C GLY A 167 10.68 -22.23 -17.14
N VAL A 168 9.96 -22.45 -16.04
CA VAL A 168 8.84 -23.39 -15.96
C VAL A 168 7.57 -22.60 -16.24
N LEU A 169 7.28 -22.35 -17.51
CA LEU A 169 6.01 -21.75 -17.96
C LEU A 169 5.00 -22.88 -18.16
N ASP A 170 3.87 -22.78 -17.50
CA ASP A 170 2.68 -23.58 -17.76
C ASP A 170 1.60 -22.63 -18.36
N PRO A 171 1.47 -22.59 -19.69
CA PRO A 171 0.52 -21.69 -20.37
C PRO A 171 -0.93 -21.97 -19.97
N ASP A 172 -1.27 -23.22 -19.70
CA ASP A 172 -2.62 -23.62 -19.31
C ASP A 172 -2.94 -23.19 -17.88
N PHE A 173 -1.93 -23.12 -17.01
CA PHE A 173 -2.08 -22.66 -15.63
C PHE A 173 -2.26 -21.14 -15.57
N ASP A 174 -1.60 -20.37 -16.43
CA ASP A 174 -1.79 -18.91 -16.51
C ASP A 174 -3.19 -18.56 -17.00
N ALA A 175 -3.74 -19.29 -17.98
CA ALA A 175 -5.10 -19.13 -18.47
C ALA A 175 -6.14 -19.54 -17.41
N ALA A 176 -5.97 -20.69 -16.76
CA ALA A 176 -6.84 -21.17 -15.70
C ALA A 176 -6.81 -20.28 -14.45
N ALA A 177 -5.64 -19.70 -14.10
CA ALA A 177 -5.51 -18.74 -13.01
C ALA A 177 -6.25 -17.44 -13.31
N LEU A 178 -6.23 -16.98 -14.55
CA LEU A 178 -6.98 -15.79 -15.01
C LEU A 178 -8.50 -16.04 -15.02
N GLU A 179 -8.95 -17.22 -15.44
CA GLU A 179 -10.37 -17.60 -15.40
C GLU A 179 -10.92 -17.70 -13.97
N THR A 180 -10.09 -18.08 -13.00
CA THR A 180 -10.45 -18.20 -11.59
C THR A 180 -10.45 -16.86 -10.87
N LEU A 181 -9.95 -15.76 -11.49
CA LEU A 181 -9.97 -14.43 -10.91
C LEU A 181 -11.40 -13.93 -10.80
N HIS A 182 -11.86 -13.77 -9.56
CA HIS A 182 -13.20 -13.26 -9.29
C HIS A 182 -13.40 -11.86 -9.86
N ARG A 183 -14.41 -11.72 -10.73
CA ARG A 183 -14.98 -10.43 -11.09
C ARG A 183 -15.65 -9.82 -9.87
N SER A 184 -15.43 -8.54 -9.65
CA SER A 184 -16.07 -7.78 -8.57
C SER A 184 -16.89 -6.67 -9.16
N ARG A 185 -18.12 -6.54 -8.70
CA ARG A 185 -18.91 -5.34 -8.98
C ARG A 185 -18.36 -4.19 -8.16
N ILE A 186 -17.96 -3.14 -8.83
CA ILE A 186 -17.46 -1.90 -8.25
C ILE A 186 -18.21 -0.72 -8.85
N THR A 187 -18.10 0.42 -8.20
CA THR A 187 -18.60 1.69 -8.73
C THR A 187 -17.47 2.72 -8.61
N ILE A 188 -17.17 3.38 -9.71
CA ILE A 188 -16.30 4.57 -9.70
C ILE A 188 -17.24 5.78 -9.81
N SER A 189 -17.30 6.57 -8.75
CA SER A 189 -18.22 7.72 -8.66
C SER A 189 -17.63 9.00 -9.23
N GLU A 190 -16.30 9.17 -9.13
CA GLU A 190 -15.62 10.35 -9.65
C GLU A 190 -14.25 9.98 -10.21
N LEU A 191 -13.89 10.61 -11.32
CA LEU A 191 -12.57 10.57 -11.94
C LEU A 191 -12.17 11.97 -12.37
N GLU A 192 -10.95 12.36 -12.02
CA GLU A 192 -10.41 13.66 -12.42
C GLU A 192 -8.92 13.51 -12.78
N LEU A 193 -8.57 13.94 -13.98
CA LEU A 193 -7.17 14.06 -14.38
C LEU A 193 -6.58 15.33 -13.76
N LEU A 194 -5.70 15.14 -12.79
CA LEU A 194 -5.05 16.23 -12.05
C LEU A 194 -3.82 16.78 -12.76
N GLY A 195 -3.21 16.00 -13.65
CA GLY A 195 -2.06 16.41 -14.42
C GLY A 195 -1.51 15.28 -15.30
N PHE A 196 -0.73 15.68 -16.30
CA PHE A 196 -0.09 14.78 -17.24
C PHE A 196 1.36 15.23 -17.46
N ILE A 197 2.26 14.28 -17.54
CA ILE A 197 3.67 14.47 -17.89
C ILE A 197 3.89 13.68 -19.17
N GLU A 198 4.29 14.37 -20.23
CA GLU A 198 4.63 13.74 -21.50
C GLU A 198 5.87 12.85 -21.40
N ALA A 199 5.99 11.93 -22.33
CA ALA A 199 7.20 11.13 -22.47
C ALA A 199 8.42 12.01 -22.70
N SER A 200 9.54 11.67 -22.07
CA SER A 200 10.79 12.41 -22.19
C SER A 200 11.89 11.53 -22.78
N ALA A 201 12.55 12.02 -23.81
CA ALA A 201 13.75 11.37 -24.37
C ALA A 201 14.94 11.35 -23.38
N VAL A 202 14.92 12.23 -22.36
CA VAL A 202 15.89 12.27 -21.26
C VAL A 202 15.24 11.63 -20.05
N PRO A 203 15.82 10.58 -19.45
CA PRO A 203 15.28 9.96 -18.25
C PRO A 203 15.09 11.02 -17.17
N SER A 204 13.85 11.33 -16.85
CA SER A 204 13.50 12.27 -15.80
C SER A 204 13.25 11.47 -14.51
N ARG A 205 14.02 11.77 -13.45
CA ARG A 205 13.73 11.25 -12.11
C ARG A 205 12.48 11.86 -11.47
N THR A 206 11.80 12.76 -12.18
CA THR A 206 10.57 13.39 -11.71
C THR A 206 9.39 12.52 -12.05
N ASN A 207 8.67 12.08 -11.04
CA ASN A 207 7.31 11.59 -11.14
C ASN A 207 6.44 12.45 -10.23
N PHE A 208 5.12 12.38 -10.34
CA PHE A 208 4.19 13.17 -9.53
C PHE A 208 4.37 13.00 -8.01
N PHE A 209 4.96 11.88 -7.56
CA PHE A 209 5.16 11.59 -6.14
C PHE A 209 6.58 11.88 -5.65
N SER A 210 7.56 12.08 -6.55
CA SER A 210 8.94 12.41 -6.18
C SER A 210 9.13 13.90 -5.93
N SER A 211 8.30 14.78 -6.52
CA SER A 211 8.42 16.24 -6.40
C SER A 211 7.76 16.82 -5.15
N GLU A 212 6.84 16.10 -4.52
CA GLU A 212 6.32 16.51 -3.22
C GLU A 212 7.38 16.22 -2.15
N LYS A 213 8.27 17.19 -1.93
CA LYS A 213 9.09 17.24 -0.71
C LYS A 213 8.13 17.35 0.47
N ARG A 214 7.61 16.23 0.96
CA ARG A 214 7.09 16.18 2.32
C ARG A 214 8.21 16.68 3.20
N SER A 215 8.03 17.85 3.81
CA SER A 215 8.97 18.41 4.77
C SER A 215 9.38 17.28 5.72
N LYS A 216 10.68 17.00 5.75
CA LYS A 216 11.27 16.08 6.73
C LYS A 216 11.01 16.64 8.13
N LYS A 217 9.84 16.42 8.69
CA LYS A 217 9.71 16.31 10.13
C LYS A 217 10.37 14.99 10.48
N SER A 218 11.60 15.11 10.95
CA SER A 218 12.45 14.06 11.41
C SER A 218 11.66 13.11 12.32
N CYS A 219 11.62 11.83 11.93
CA CYS A 219 11.32 10.77 12.86
C CYS A 219 12.44 10.81 13.93
N PRO A 220 12.14 10.89 15.23
CA PRO A 220 13.18 10.82 16.25
C PRO A 220 13.78 9.42 16.20
N THR A 221 15.05 9.35 15.83
CA THR A 221 15.89 8.18 16.08
C THR A 221 16.15 8.11 17.58
N PRO A 222 16.01 6.96 18.22
CA PRO A 222 16.55 6.78 19.57
C PRO A 222 18.08 6.79 19.46
N ASP A 223 18.67 7.55 20.34
CA ASP A 223 20.05 7.85 20.60
C ASP A 223 21.07 6.78 20.20
N ALA A 224 22.05 7.20 19.41
CA ALA A 224 23.34 6.56 19.27
C ALA A 224 24.40 7.58 19.65
N ASP A 225 24.67 7.69 20.95
CA ASP A 225 25.95 8.17 21.45
C ASP A 225 26.82 6.96 21.77
N ALA A 226 27.90 6.80 21.05
CA ALA A 226 29.24 6.48 21.56
C ALA A 226 30.21 6.14 20.42
N ALA A 227 31.14 7.07 20.24
CA ALA A 227 32.58 6.89 19.92
C ALA A 227 33.01 5.91 18.81
N CYS A 228 33.48 6.52 17.74
CA CYS A 228 34.52 6.06 16.81
C CYS A 228 35.74 5.45 17.51
N THR A 229 36.13 4.22 17.12
CA THR A 229 37.56 3.86 16.95
C THR A 229 37.67 2.75 15.92
N GLN A 230 38.46 3.02 14.88
CA GLN A 230 38.89 2.06 13.86
C GLN A 230 39.83 1.04 14.47
N THR A 231 39.68 -0.24 14.17
CA THR A 231 40.83 -1.15 13.99
C THR A 231 40.47 -2.29 13.05
N VAL A 232 41.29 -2.46 12.06
CA VAL A 232 41.33 -3.53 11.05
C VAL A 232 41.91 -4.79 11.71
N ILE A 233 41.46 -6.01 11.38
CA ILE A 233 42.22 -7.19 10.93
C ILE A 233 41.43 -8.50 11.12
N SER A 234 41.35 -9.25 9.98
CA SER A 234 41.42 -10.69 9.69
C SER A 234 40.53 -11.74 10.39
N SER A 235 39.87 -12.47 9.48
CA SER A 235 39.65 -13.93 9.38
C SER A 235 39.60 -14.78 10.65
N GLU A 236 38.51 -15.53 10.83
CA GLU A 236 38.48 -16.98 10.97
C GLU A 236 37.06 -17.49 11.25
N THR A 237 36.75 -18.67 10.71
CA THR A 237 35.47 -19.37 10.72
C THR A 237 35.26 -20.22 12.00
N PRO A 238 34.11 -20.92 12.19
CA PRO A 238 33.29 -20.87 13.40
C PRO A 238 33.47 -22.05 14.34
N PRO A 239 32.76 -22.09 15.43
CA PRO A 239 31.99 -23.29 15.74
C PRO A 239 30.53 -23.07 16.22
N VAL A 240 29.85 -24.17 16.15
CA VAL A 240 28.43 -24.47 16.28
C VAL A 240 27.98 -24.54 17.76
N ILE A 241 26.66 -24.25 17.96
CA ILE A 241 25.71 -24.67 19.02
C ILE A 241 25.75 -23.90 20.36
N SER A 242 24.64 -23.22 20.72
CA SER A 242 23.56 -23.74 21.56
C SER A 242 22.49 -22.67 21.83
N SER A 243 21.28 -23.17 22.03
CA SER A 243 20.06 -22.45 22.43
C SER A 243 20.24 -21.57 23.65
N ASP A 244 19.74 -20.32 23.56
CA ASP A 244 18.95 -19.72 24.62
C ASP A 244 18.24 -18.45 24.14
N ALA A 245 16.99 -18.30 24.58
CA ALA A 245 16.07 -17.26 24.21
C ALA A 245 16.42 -15.94 24.90
N THR A 246 16.77 -14.92 24.14
CA THR A 246 16.62 -13.50 24.55
C THR A 246 16.54 -12.61 23.32
N GLY A 247 15.41 -11.89 23.23
CA GLY A 247 15.15 -10.62 22.59
C GLY A 247 15.95 -10.23 21.33
N GLY A 248 15.71 -10.92 20.20
CA GLY A 248 16.19 -10.45 18.91
C GLY A 248 15.42 -9.19 18.47
N VAL A 249 16.11 -8.08 18.30
CA VAL A 249 15.60 -6.89 17.60
C VAL A 249 15.27 -7.30 16.16
N GLU A 250 13.98 -7.59 15.89
CA GLU A 250 13.51 -7.91 14.54
C GLU A 250 13.81 -6.71 13.62
N LYS A 251 14.67 -6.92 12.63
CA LYS A 251 14.87 -6.01 11.52
C LYS A 251 13.52 -5.72 10.89
N SER A 252 13.14 -4.45 10.85
CA SER A 252 11.89 -3.95 10.26
C SER A 252 11.62 -4.58 8.88
N ALA A 253 10.42 -5.12 8.67
CA ALA A 253 10.00 -5.73 7.40
C ALA A 253 10.04 -4.76 6.21
N SER A 254 10.08 -3.44 6.46
CA SER A 254 10.14 -2.38 5.46
C SER A 254 11.39 -2.44 4.55
N SER A 255 12.47 -3.12 4.98
CA SER A 255 13.70 -3.27 4.19
C SER A 255 13.63 -4.37 3.12
N ARG A 256 12.53 -5.16 3.08
CA ARG A 256 12.42 -6.37 2.22
C ARG A 256 11.58 -6.16 0.97
N ILE A 257 10.96 -4.99 0.80
CA ILE A 257 10.12 -4.70 -0.37
C ILE A 257 11.00 -4.03 -1.42
N ASN A 258 11.30 -4.77 -2.49
CA ASN A 258 11.96 -4.22 -3.65
C ASN A 258 10.99 -3.27 -4.36
N VAL A 259 11.54 -2.21 -4.95
CA VAL A 259 10.80 -1.24 -5.75
C VAL A 259 11.52 -1.11 -7.08
N ALA A 260 10.83 -1.47 -8.16
CA ALA A 260 11.33 -1.29 -9.51
C ALA A 260 11.49 0.19 -9.82
N ASP A 261 12.56 0.55 -10.53
CA ASP A 261 12.78 1.91 -11.00
C ASP A 261 12.45 2.00 -12.50
N THR A 262 11.26 2.52 -12.81
CA THR A 262 10.83 2.79 -14.18
C THR A 262 11.06 4.24 -14.62
N SER A 263 11.71 5.06 -13.79
CA SER A 263 11.97 6.48 -14.10
C SER A 263 12.91 6.65 -15.30
N SER A 264 13.82 5.70 -15.50
CA SER A 264 14.77 5.71 -16.63
C SER A 264 14.12 5.43 -18.00
N LEU A 265 12.87 4.98 -18.03
CA LEU A 265 12.17 4.66 -19.27
C LEU A 265 11.55 5.89 -19.94
N GLY A 266 11.52 7.05 -19.27
CA GLY A 266 10.95 8.28 -19.83
C GLY A 266 9.47 8.20 -20.21
N LEU A 267 8.72 7.29 -19.62
CA LEU A 267 7.32 7.01 -19.97
C LEU A 267 6.38 8.17 -19.59
N PRO A 268 5.30 8.40 -20.38
CA PRO A 268 4.29 9.37 -20.00
C PRO A 268 3.56 8.94 -18.72
N GLU A 269 3.21 9.92 -17.89
CA GLU A 269 2.58 9.67 -16.56
C GLU A 269 1.38 10.58 -16.33
N ALA A 270 0.25 10.00 -15.93
CA ALA A 270 -0.93 10.73 -15.49
C ALA A 270 -1.10 10.67 -13.98
N LYS A 271 -1.53 11.79 -13.37
CA LYS A 271 -2.00 11.87 -11.99
C LYS A 271 -3.52 11.95 -12.00
N ILE A 272 -4.19 10.95 -11.44
CA ILE A 272 -5.65 10.83 -11.48
C ILE A 272 -6.20 10.72 -10.07
N ARG A 273 -7.24 11.52 -9.75
CA ARG A 273 -8.07 11.37 -8.55
C ARG A 273 -9.21 10.41 -8.87
N ILE A 274 -9.47 9.45 -7.98
CA ILE A 274 -10.42 8.36 -8.17
C ILE A 274 -11.24 8.21 -6.91
N ALA A 275 -12.55 8.48 -6.97
CA ALA A 275 -13.49 8.14 -5.90
C ALA A 275 -14.24 6.86 -6.29
N CYS A 276 -14.28 5.87 -5.39
CA CYS A 276 -14.79 4.54 -5.73
C CYS A 276 -15.34 3.79 -4.51
N SER A 277 -16.18 2.81 -4.80
CA SER A 277 -16.74 1.89 -3.81
C SER A 277 -15.68 0.93 -3.24
N LYS A 278 -16.04 0.24 -2.16
CA LYS A 278 -15.24 -0.86 -1.61
C LYS A 278 -14.89 -1.90 -2.67
N GLY A 279 -13.74 -2.54 -2.51
CA GLY A 279 -13.32 -3.65 -3.36
C GLY A 279 -12.73 -3.24 -4.72
N THR A 280 -12.65 -1.96 -5.01
CA THR A 280 -11.98 -1.43 -6.20
C THR A 280 -10.46 -1.57 -6.06
N TYR A 281 -9.83 -2.19 -7.06
CA TYR A 281 -8.37 -2.31 -7.19
C TYR A 281 -7.85 -1.22 -8.13
N ILE A 282 -7.11 -0.25 -7.59
CA ILE A 282 -6.57 0.84 -8.41
C ILE A 282 -5.48 0.33 -9.36
N ARG A 283 -4.79 -0.74 -9.03
CA ARG A 283 -3.86 -1.44 -9.94
C ARG A 283 -4.57 -2.02 -11.16
N ALA A 284 -5.77 -2.59 -10.96
CA ALA A 284 -6.59 -3.06 -12.08
C ALA A 284 -7.12 -1.90 -12.92
N PHE A 285 -7.52 -0.78 -12.28
CA PHE A 285 -7.90 0.44 -13.01
C PHE A 285 -6.75 0.94 -13.90
N ALA A 286 -5.50 0.92 -13.40
CA ALA A 286 -4.33 1.32 -14.20
C ALA A 286 -4.15 0.42 -15.42
N ARG A 287 -4.28 -0.92 -15.23
CA ARG A 287 -4.27 -1.89 -16.33
C ARG A 287 -5.36 -1.58 -17.37
N ASP A 288 -6.60 -1.49 -16.92
CA ASP A 288 -7.76 -1.32 -17.78
C ASP A 288 -7.72 0.01 -18.54
N LEU A 289 -7.21 1.08 -17.91
CA LEU A 289 -6.98 2.38 -18.54
C LEU A 289 -5.89 2.28 -19.63
N GLY A 290 -4.78 1.59 -19.35
CA GLY A 290 -3.74 1.32 -20.35
C GLY A 290 -4.29 0.56 -21.55
N GLU A 291 -5.05 -0.51 -21.32
CA GLU A 291 -5.71 -1.30 -22.37
C GLU A 291 -6.68 -0.45 -23.21
N ALA A 292 -7.48 0.40 -22.57
CA ALA A 292 -8.42 1.29 -23.26
C ALA A 292 -7.72 2.34 -24.15
N LEU A 293 -6.48 2.70 -23.81
CA LEU A 293 -5.63 3.58 -24.61
C LEU A 293 -4.76 2.82 -25.63
N GLY A 294 -4.94 1.48 -25.75
CA GLY A 294 -4.17 0.65 -26.68
C GLY A 294 -2.70 0.46 -26.28
N THR A 295 -2.38 0.57 -25.00
CA THR A 295 -1.02 0.42 -24.46
C THR A 295 -1.04 -0.36 -23.15
N GLY A 296 0.13 -0.60 -22.54
CA GLY A 296 0.23 -1.11 -21.17
C GLY A 296 0.36 0.02 -20.17
N ALA A 297 -0.07 -0.22 -18.90
CA ALA A 297 0.14 0.74 -17.84
C ALA A 297 0.34 0.06 -16.48
N HIS A 298 0.97 0.81 -15.55
CA HIS A 298 1.16 0.41 -14.16
C HIS A 298 1.13 1.63 -13.23
N LEU A 299 0.87 1.41 -11.95
CA LEU A 299 0.96 2.46 -10.95
C LEU A 299 2.41 2.85 -10.68
N SER A 300 2.72 4.14 -10.76
CA SER A 300 3.98 4.73 -10.29
C SER A 300 3.89 5.16 -8.82
N GLY A 301 2.67 5.39 -8.32
CA GLY A 301 2.41 5.75 -6.94
C GLY A 301 0.92 5.72 -6.63
N LEU A 302 0.59 5.54 -5.35
CA LEU A 302 -0.80 5.50 -4.88
C LEU A 302 -0.91 6.08 -3.48
N VAL A 303 -1.84 7.02 -3.32
CA VAL A 303 -2.17 7.62 -2.03
C VAL A 303 -3.67 7.48 -1.79
N ARG A 304 -4.08 6.85 -0.69
CA ARG A 304 -5.48 6.88 -0.26
C ARG A 304 -5.74 8.15 0.54
N THR A 305 -6.42 9.12 -0.09
CA THR A 305 -6.70 10.44 0.50
C THR A 305 -7.89 10.41 1.44
N LYS A 306 -8.84 9.44 1.24
CA LYS A 306 -10.06 9.40 2.03
C LYS A 306 -10.59 7.96 2.20
N THR A 307 -11.19 7.68 3.34
CA THR A 307 -11.99 6.48 3.63
C THR A 307 -13.22 6.90 4.43
N GLY A 308 -14.41 6.92 3.80
CA GLY A 308 -15.62 7.49 4.41
C GLY A 308 -15.40 8.94 4.83
N ALA A 309 -15.59 9.24 6.10
CA ALA A 309 -15.37 10.58 6.65
C ALA A 309 -13.89 10.89 6.99
N PHE A 310 -13.01 9.87 7.03
CA PHE A 310 -11.61 10.04 7.43
C PHE A 310 -10.78 10.55 6.27
N ARG A 311 -10.10 11.67 6.45
CA ARG A 311 -9.24 12.33 5.45
C ARG A 311 -7.76 12.18 5.81
N LEU A 312 -6.91 12.25 4.79
CA LEU A 312 -5.45 12.16 4.98
C LEU A 312 -4.90 13.35 5.78
N GLU A 313 -5.47 14.52 5.62
CA GLU A 313 -5.08 15.74 6.35
C GLU A 313 -5.27 15.60 7.86
N ASP A 314 -6.27 14.80 8.29
CA ASP A 314 -6.59 14.51 9.70
C ASP A 314 -5.90 13.23 10.22
N ALA A 315 -5.19 12.52 9.36
CA ALA A 315 -4.56 11.25 9.73
C ALA A 315 -3.27 11.49 10.54
N LEU A 316 -3.09 10.67 11.55
CA LEU A 316 -1.88 10.68 12.37
C LEU A 316 -0.71 10.06 11.59
N SER A 317 0.48 10.62 11.72
CA SER A 317 1.67 9.86 11.35
C SER A 317 1.78 8.61 12.21
N LEU A 318 2.42 7.54 11.71
CA LEU A 318 2.65 6.35 12.53
C LEU A 318 3.42 6.69 13.81
N GLY A 319 4.41 7.61 13.73
CA GLY A 319 5.15 8.07 14.90
C GLY A 319 4.23 8.72 15.93
N THR A 320 3.38 9.66 15.53
CA THR A 320 2.41 10.33 16.40
C THR A 320 1.45 9.33 17.05
N ALA A 321 0.92 8.38 16.24
CA ALA A 321 0.03 7.34 16.79
C ALA A 321 0.71 6.43 17.83
N LEU A 322 1.99 6.13 17.66
CA LEU A 322 2.77 5.37 18.64
C LEU A 322 3.08 6.21 19.90
N SER A 323 3.35 7.51 19.76
CA SER A 323 3.56 8.41 20.92
C SER A 323 2.32 8.53 21.79
N LEU A 324 1.11 8.64 21.20
CA LEU A 324 -0.16 8.61 21.94
C LEU A 324 -0.36 7.35 22.80
N LEU A 325 0.28 6.25 22.41
CA LEU A 325 0.22 4.96 23.11
C LEU A 325 1.46 4.72 23.97
N ALA A 326 2.40 5.66 24.04
CA ALA A 326 3.60 5.57 24.88
C ALA A 326 3.46 6.32 26.20
N GLU A 327 2.60 7.33 26.23
CA GLU A 327 2.23 8.11 27.41
C GLU A 327 1.26 7.33 28.30
#